data_6610f5c850564ce101e1ab1ad88ec302
#
_entry.id   6610f5c850564ce101e1ab1ad88ec302
#
_cell.length_a   1.000
_cell.length_b   1.000
_cell.length_c   1.000
_cell.angle_alpha   90.00
_cell.angle_beta   90.00
_cell.angle_gamma   90.00
#
_symmetry.space_group_name_H-M   'P 1'
#
loop_
_entity.id
_entity.type
_entity.pdbx_description
1 polymer ?
#
loop_
_entity_poly.entity_id
_entity_poly.type
_entity_poly.pdbx_seq_one_letter_code
_entity_poly.pdbx_strand_id
1 'polypeptide(L)'
;MIEHRKKFYLILLFFIFTSSYGDTHNEPSIKLEGVENGKTYTSPIELNFIVNNMKVRKAGVNEKNSGHHHLLINLNELPDMTKPLPMTESIIHFGKAQESTSLELKPGKYTIQLLFADYSHTPHKTPLITEKVTFFIK
;
A
#
# COMPACT_ATOMS: atom_id res chain seq x y z
N MET A 1 56.27 35.23 47.81
CA MET A 1 54.89 34.73 47.92
C MET A 1 54.31 34.78 46.51
N ILE A 2 54.30 33.64 45.78
CA ILE A 2 53.93 33.60 44.38
C ILE A 2 52.54 32.97 44.30
N GLU A 3 51.58 33.81 43.91
CA GLU A 3 50.17 33.43 43.79
C GLU A 3 49.93 32.77 42.42
N HIS A 4 49.71 31.45 42.40
CA HIS A 4 49.36 30.72 41.21
C HIS A 4 47.85 30.90 40.88
N ARG A 5 47.55 31.83 39.97
CA ARG A 5 46.19 31.94 39.38
C ARG A 5 45.95 30.77 38.41
N LYS A 6 45.16 29.79 38.84
CA LYS A 6 44.61 28.73 37.97
C LYS A 6 43.64 29.34 36.98
N LYS A 7 44.02 29.34 35.69
CA LYS A 7 43.10 29.67 34.61
C LYS A 7 42.18 28.48 34.35
N PHE A 8 40.91 28.61 34.68
CA PHE A 8 39.86 27.66 34.29
C PHE A 8 39.51 27.90 32.82
N TYR A 9 39.86 27.00 31.93
CA TYR A 9 39.37 26.98 30.55
C TYR A 9 38.03 26.29 30.53
N LEU A 10 36.94 27.07 30.33
CA LEU A 10 35.62 26.54 30.06
C LEU A 10 35.60 26.02 28.62
N ILE A 11 35.71 24.71 28.46
CA ILE A 11 35.53 24.06 27.13
C ILE A 11 34.03 24.00 26.85
N LEU A 12 33.56 24.92 26.01
CA LEU A 12 32.17 24.91 25.50
C LEU A 12 32.08 23.81 24.43
N LEU A 13 31.57 22.62 24.83
CA LEU A 13 31.25 21.59 23.86
C LEU A 13 30.02 22.03 23.04
N PHE A 14 30.26 22.48 21.81
CA PHE A 14 29.21 22.72 20.83
C PHE A 14 28.72 21.36 20.34
N PHE A 15 27.58 20.88 20.87
CA PHE A 15 26.86 19.74 20.31
C PHE A 15 26.22 20.19 19.00
N ILE A 16 26.87 19.88 17.87
CA ILE A 16 26.25 20.05 16.56
C ILE A 16 25.21 18.94 16.42
N PHE A 17 23.94 19.30 16.65
CA PHE A 17 22.81 18.46 16.32
C PHE A 17 22.70 18.45 14.79
N THR A 18 23.32 17.51 14.13
CA THR A 18 23.06 17.23 12.71
C THR A 18 21.66 16.65 12.62
N SER A 19 20.68 17.50 12.38
CA SER A 19 19.37 17.06 11.93
C SER A 19 19.56 16.41 10.57
N SER A 20 19.62 15.09 10.52
CA SER A 20 19.47 14.36 9.27
C SER A 20 18.02 14.56 8.81
N TYR A 21 17.84 15.51 7.90
CA TYR A 21 16.65 15.54 7.06
C TYR A 21 16.67 14.22 6.29
N GLY A 22 15.91 13.24 6.78
CA GLY A 22 15.65 12.04 6.01
C GLY A 22 14.94 12.49 4.74
N ASP A 23 15.54 12.22 3.57
CA ASP A 23 14.83 12.26 2.32
C ASP A 23 13.55 11.46 2.52
N THR A 24 12.41 12.13 2.47
CA THR A 24 11.12 11.44 2.34
C THR A 24 11.12 10.86 0.92
N HIS A 25 11.79 9.72 0.74
CA HIS A 25 11.60 8.93 -0.44
C HIS A 25 10.09 8.67 -0.54
N ASN A 26 9.51 9.18 -1.61
CA ASN A 26 8.12 8.92 -1.95
C ASN A 26 7.99 7.43 -2.30
N GLU A 27 7.98 6.57 -1.29
CA GLU A 27 7.80 5.13 -1.48
C GLU A 27 6.42 4.86 -2.09
N PRO A 28 6.34 3.91 -3.01
CA PRO A 28 5.07 3.47 -3.55
C PRO A 28 4.13 3.02 -2.43
N SER A 29 2.87 3.42 -2.51
CA SER A 29 1.84 3.00 -1.56
C SER A 29 0.51 2.77 -2.23
N ILE A 30 -0.35 1.96 -1.60
CA ILE A 30 -1.66 1.61 -2.09
C ILE A 30 -2.70 1.78 -0.98
N LYS A 31 -3.93 2.20 -1.35
CA LYS A 31 -5.05 2.37 -0.44
C LYS A 31 -6.35 1.90 -1.11
N LEU A 32 -7.18 1.21 -0.35
CA LEU A 32 -8.55 0.86 -0.72
C LEU A 32 -9.50 1.76 0.07
N GLU A 33 -10.43 2.40 -0.62
CA GLU A 33 -11.50 3.18 -0.01
C GLU A 33 -12.87 2.62 -0.37
N GLY A 34 -13.89 2.96 0.44
CA GLY A 34 -15.28 2.53 0.26
C GLY A 34 -15.77 1.54 1.32
N VAL A 35 -14.85 0.84 1.99
CA VAL A 35 -15.19 -0.06 3.09
C VAL A 35 -14.24 0.09 4.27
N GLU A 36 -14.76 -0.18 5.47
CA GLU A 36 -14.01 -0.12 6.73
C GLU A 36 -14.19 -1.41 7.51
N ASN A 37 -13.19 -1.74 8.32
CA ASN A 37 -13.20 -2.96 9.12
C ASN A 37 -14.37 -2.98 10.12
N GLY A 38 -15.11 -4.08 10.13
CA GLY A 38 -16.25 -4.31 11.03
C GLY A 38 -17.56 -3.60 10.66
N LYS A 39 -17.61 -2.82 9.57
CA LYS A 39 -18.81 -2.11 9.14
C LYS A 39 -19.75 -2.98 8.31
N THR A 40 -21.02 -2.56 8.26
CA THR A 40 -22.08 -3.19 7.45
C THR A 40 -22.54 -2.23 6.37
N TYR A 41 -22.64 -2.72 5.13
CA TYR A 41 -23.02 -1.97 3.95
C TYR A 41 -24.25 -2.60 3.27
N THR A 42 -24.84 -1.87 2.35
CA THR A 42 -25.85 -2.38 1.40
C THR A 42 -25.20 -2.49 0.02
N SER A 43 -25.43 -3.62 -0.65
CA SER A 43 -24.95 -3.83 -2.03
C SER A 43 -25.73 -3.00 -3.04
N PRO A 44 -25.10 -2.47 -4.12
CA PRO A 44 -23.68 -2.57 -4.41
C PRO A 44 -22.84 -1.66 -3.52
N ILE A 45 -21.56 -1.99 -3.35
CA ILE A 45 -20.56 -1.14 -2.69
C ILE A 45 -19.66 -0.47 -3.71
N GLU A 46 -19.36 0.81 -3.50
CA GLU A 46 -18.44 1.57 -4.33
C GLU A 46 -17.03 1.52 -3.71
N LEU A 47 -16.05 1.11 -4.50
CA LEU A 47 -14.65 1.00 -4.09
C LEU A 47 -13.78 1.90 -4.94
N ASN A 48 -12.85 2.63 -4.31
CA ASN A 48 -11.82 3.41 -4.98
C ASN A 48 -10.45 2.82 -4.69
N PHE A 49 -9.61 2.78 -5.71
CA PHE A 49 -8.27 2.22 -5.70
C PHE A 49 -7.27 3.36 -5.88
N ILE A 50 -6.45 3.59 -4.86
CA ILE A 50 -5.46 4.66 -4.86
C ILE A 50 -4.08 4.03 -4.84
N VAL A 51 -3.22 4.41 -5.78
CA VAL A 51 -1.80 4.09 -5.75
C VAL A 51 -1.00 5.38 -5.87
N ASN A 52 0.00 5.55 -5.01
CA ASN A 52 0.90 6.70 -5.04
C ASN A 52 2.28 6.26 -5.52
N ASN A 53 2.96 7.15 -6.24
CA ASN A 53 4.31 6.96 -6.77
C ASN A 53 4.47 5.76 -7.73
N MET A 54 3.35 5.30 -8.29
CA MET A 54 3.24 4.32 -9.36
C MET A 54 2.25 4.83 -10.41
N LYS A 55 2.36 4.31 -11.62
CA LYS A 55 1.45 4.63 -12.74
C LYS A 55 0.46 3.50 -12.96
N VAL A 56 -0.82 3.79 -12.98
CA VAL A 56 -1.83 2.80 -13.37
C VAL A 56 -1.79 2.64 -14.89
N ARG A 57 -1.63 1.41 -15.36
CA ARG A 57 -1.57 1.04 -16.78
C ARG A 57 -2.42 -0.19 -17.05
N LYS A 58 -2.78 -0.37 -18.32
CA LYS A 58 -3.45 -1.60 -18.76
C LYS A 58 -2.53 -2.80 -18.61
N ALA A 59 -3.10 -3.96 -18.33
CA ALA A 59 -2.39 -5.23 -18.38
C ALA A 59 -1.63 -5.38 -19.72
N GLY A 60 -0.42 -5.92 -19.68
CA GLY A 60 0.46 -6.06 -20.84
C GLY A 60 1.31 -4.83 -21.16
N VAL A 61 1.04 -3.66 -20.58
CA VAL A 61 1.86 -2.46 -20.81
C VAL A 61 3.07 -2.48 -19.87
N ASN A 62 4.23 -2.85 -20.43
CA ASN A 62 5.49 -2.90 -19.68
C ASN A 62 6.11 -1.51 -19.59
N GLU A 63 5.78 -0.77 -18.53
CA GLU A 63 6.35 0.53 -18.21
C GLU A 63 6.97 0.50 -16.80
N LYS A 64 8.09 1.17 -16.60
CA LYS A 64 8.73 1.26 -15.28
C LYS A 64 7.82 1.94 -14.26
N ASN A 65 7.78 1.41 -13.05
CA ASN A 65 6.94 1.92 -11.94
C ASN A 65 5.46 1.99 -12.33
N SER A 66 4.96 0.94 -12.97
CA SER A 66 3.55 0.85 -13.36
C SER A 66 2.96 -0.52 -13.08
N GLY A 67 1.65 -0.60 -13.16
CA GLY A 67 0.90 -1.82 -12.97
C GLY A 67 -0.61 -1.57 -13.03
N HIS A 68 -1.38 -2.54 -12.55
CA HIS A 68 -2.83 -2.47 -12.47
C HIS A 68 -3.35 -3.18 -11.22
N HIS A 69 -4.58 -2.85 -10.85
CA HIS A 69 -5.19 -3.30 -9.62
C HIS A 69 -5.78 -4.72 -9.72
N HIS A 70 -5.72 -5.43 -8.60
CA HIS A 70 -6.43 -6.69 -8.35
C HIS A 70 -7.12 -6.61 -6.99
N LEU A 71 -8.34 -7.11 -6.88
CA LEU A 71 -9.07 -7.20 -5.63
C LEU A 71 -9.14 -8.65 -5.19
N LEU A 72 -8.58 -8.94 -4.02
CA LEU A 72 -8.58 -10.26 -3.39
C LEU A 72 -9.79 -10.36 -2.46
N ILE A 73 -10.70 -11.29 -2.73
CA ILE A 73 -11.94 -11.44 -1.96
C ILE A 73 -11.95 -12.81 -1.29
N ASN A 74 -12.20 -12.82 0.03
CA ASN A 74 -12.34 -14.03 0.84
C ASN A 74 -11.17 -15.02 0.71
N LEU A 75 -9.96 -14.52 0.47
CA LEU A 75 -8.77 -15.36 0.48
C LEU A 75 -8.32 -15.65 1.92
N ASN A 76 -8.16 -16.92 2.26
CA ASN A 76 -7.57 -17.34 3.53
C ASN A 76 -6.06 -17.09 3.54
N GLU A 77 -5.39 -17.41 2.45
CA GLU A 77 -3.95 -17.25 2.26
C GLU A 77 -3.67 -16.47 0.97
N LEU A 78 -2.60 -15.70 0.98
CA LEU A 78 -2.14 -14.98 -0.21
C LEU A 78 -1.58 -15.97 -1.23
N PRO A 79 -1.74 -15.71 -2.55
CA PRO A 79 -1.08 -16.48 -3.59
C PRO A 79 0.44 -16.31 -3.52
N ASP A 80 1.18 -17.10 -4.28
CA ASP A 80 2.63 -16.93 -4.44
C ASP A 80 2.92 -15.56 -5.06
N MET A 81 3.41 -14.62 -4.23
CA MET A 81 3.65 -13.23 -4.60
C MET A 81 4.87 -13.06 -5.53
N THR A 82 5.55 -14.14 -5.88
CA THR A 82 6.69 -14.13 -6.81
C THR A 82 6.33 -14.57 -8.23
N LYS A 83 5.07 -14.91 -8.45
CA LYS A 83 4.52 -15.42 -9.71
C LYS A 83 3.33 -14.60 -10.18
N PRO A 84 2.94 -14.71 -11.47
CA PRO A 84 1.69 -14.14 -11.94
C PRO A 84 0.51 -14.63 -11.10
N LEU A 85 -0.36 -13.70 -10.71
CA LEU A 85 -1.56 -14.01 -9.93
C LEU A 85 -2.46 -14.99 -10.69
N PRO A 86 -3.00 -16.01 -10.02
CA PRO A 86 -3.92 -16.94 -10.65
C PRO A 86 -5.25 -16.24 -10.99
N MET A 87 -5.87 -16.62 -12.09
CA MET A 87 -7.22 -16.19 -12.45
C MET A 87 -8.25 -17.04 -11.71
N THR A 88 -8.87 -16.47 -10.68
CA THR A 88 -9.89 -17.14 -9.86
C THR A 88 -11.04 -16.19 -9.57
N GLU A 89 -12.19 -16.70 -9.13
CA GLU A 89 -13.33 -15.87 -8.70
C GLU A 89 -13.00 -14.99 -7.48
N SER A 90 -12.00 -15.40 -6.69
CA SER A 90 -11.54 -14.66 -5.52
C SER A 90 -10.48 -13.59 -5.83
N ILE A 91 -10.03 -13.48 -7.09
CA ILE A 91 -9.05 -12.47 -7.52
C ILE A 91 -9.61 -11.74 -8.74
N ILE A 92 -10.23 -10.60 -8.49
CA ILE A 92 -10.80 -9.77 -9.56
C ILE A 92 -9.69 -8.93 -10.18
N HIS A 93 -9.60 -9.00 -11.50
CA HIS A 93 -8.58 -8.34 -12.30
C HIS A 93 -9.11 -7.06 -12.95
N PHE A 94 -8.42 -5.94 -12.74
CA PHE A 94 -8.75 -4.62 -13.30
C PHE A 94 -7.75 -4.21 -14.40
N GLY A 95 -7.63 -5.05 -15.44
CA GLY A 95 -6.62 -4.93 -16.47
C GLY A 95 -6.82 -3.81 -17.51
N LYS A 96 -7.87 -2.98 -17.37
CA LYS A 96 -8.11 -1.82 -18.24
C LYS A 96 -7.67 -0.50 -17.59
N ALA A 97 -6.82 -0.56 -16.56
CA ALA A 97 -6.37 0.58 -15.74
C ALA A 97 -7.51 1.24 -14.94
N GLN A 98 -8.47 0.45 -14.46
CA GLN A 98 -9.53 0.96 -13.59
C GLN A 98 -8.97 1.36 -12.22
N GLU A 99 -9.47 2.47 -11.69
CA GLU A 99 -9.14 3.01 -10.37
C GLU A 99 -10.36 3.00 -9.43
N SER A 100 -11.46 2.36 -9.85
CA SER A 100 -12.66 2.17 -9.03
C SER A 100 -13.50 1.02 -9.57
N THR A 101 -14.45 0.57 -8.74
CA THR A 101 -15.46 -0.41 -9.16
C THR A 101 -16.71 -0.29 -8.29
N SER A 102 -17.87 -0.62 -8.87
CA SER A 102 -19.08 -0.93 -8.14
C SER A 102 -19.20 -2.45 -8.01
N LEU A 103 -19.22 -2.96 -6.80
CA LEU A 103 -19.19 -4.40 -6.53
C LEU A 103 -20.50 -4.87 -5.94
N GLU A 104 -21.20 -5.74 -6.68
CA GLU A 104 -22.41 -6.41 -6.21
C GLU A 104 -22.05 -7.66 -5.41
N LEU A 105 -22.52 -7.72 -4.17
CA LEU A 105 -22.30 -8.83 -3.24
C LEU A 105 -23.60 -9.27 -2.60
N LYS A 106 -23.77 -10.56 -2.40
CA LYS A 106 -24.88 -11.12 -1.62
C LYS A 106 -24.72 -10.80 -0.13
N PRO A 107 -25.81 -10.79 0.67
CA PRO A 107 -25.69 -10.68 2.12
C PRO A 107 -24.70 -11.69 2.70
N GLY A 108 -23.82 -11.23 3.59
CA GLY A 108 -22.78 -12.10 4.18
C GLY A 108 -21.59 -11.33 4.73
N LYS A 109 -20.61 -12.09 5.23
CA LYS A 109 -19.33 -11.59 5.71
C LYS A 109 -18.28 -11.71 4.60
N TYR A 110 -17.51 -10.66 4.40
CA TYR A 110 -16.47 -10.58 3.39
C TYR A 110 -15.14 -10.10 3.96
N THR A 111 -14.07 -10.55 3.34
CA THR A 111 -12.74 -9.97 3.52
C THR A 111 -12.21 -9.51 2.17
N ILE A 112 -11.59 -8.34 2.12
CA ILE A 112 -10.96 -7.85 0.89
C ILE A 112 -9.58 -7.25 1.16
N GLN A 113 -8.72 -7.32 0.14
CA GLN A 113 -7.46 -6.61 0.04
C GLN A 113 -7.28 -6.11 -1.39
N LEU A 114 -6.70 -4.93 -1.56
CA LEU A 114 -6.29 -4.43 -2.86
C LEU A 114 -4.81 -4.74 -3.07
N LEU A 115 -4.48 -5.28 -4.23
CA LEU A 115 -3.12 -5.62 -4.65
C LEU A 115 -2.81 -4.96 -5.99
N PHE A 116 -1.62 -4.37 -6.12
CA PHE A 116 -1.13 -3.78 -7.35
C PHE A 116 -0.02 -4.65 -7.95
N ALA A 117 -0.20 -5.11 -9.17
CA ALA A 117 0.72 -5.99 -9.85
C ALA A 117 1.20 -5.39 -11.17
N ASP A 118 2.32 -5.88 -11.69
CA ASP A 118 2.95 -5.40 -12.91
C ASP A 118 2.17 -5.81 -14.19
N TYR A 119 2.72 -5.47 -15.34
CA TYR A 119 2.14 -5.75 -16.65
C TYR A 119 1.84 -7.24 -16.89
N SER A 120 2.56 -8.14 -16.23
CA SER A 120 2.44 -9.60 -16.34
C SER A 120 1.60 -10.22 -15.22
N HIS A 121 0.89 -9.40 -14.41
CA HIS A 121 0.13 -9.81 -13.23
C HIS A 121 1.00 -10.30 -12.07
N THR A 122 2.31 -10.05 -12.10
CA THR A 122 3.21 -10.43 -11.03
C THR A 122 3.29 -9.30 -10.00
N PRO A 123 3.06 -9.57 -8.70
CA PRO A 123 3.27 -8.58 -7.65
C PRO A 123 4.68 -8.01 -7.69
N HIS A 124 4.83 -6.71 -7.41
CA HIS A 124 6.14 -6.07 -7.35
C HIS A 124 7.02 -6.71 -6.28
N LYS A 125 8.36 -6.58 -6.41
CA LYS A 125 9.33 -7.17 -5.47
C LYS A 125 9.05 -6.78 -4.01
N THR A 126 8.70 -5.51 -3.78
CA THR A 126 8.06 -5.07 -2.54
C THR A 126 6.56 -5.02 -2.82
N PRO A 127 5.77 -5.97 -2.31
CA PRO A 127 4.36 -6.06 -2.64
C PRO A 127 3.59 -4.81 -2.21
N LEU A 128 2.82 -4.25 -3.15
CA LEU A 128 1.88 -3.17 -2.88
C LEU A 128 0.50 -3.81 -2.63
N ILE A 129 0.22 -4.08 -1.38
CA ILE A 129 -1.02 -4.72 -0.93
C ILE A 129 -1.53 -4.01 0.33
N THR A 130 -2.86 -3.83 0.41
CA THR A 130 -3.48 -3.25 1.61
C THR A 130 -3.60 -4.26 2.74
N GLU A 131 -3.83 -3.76 3.95
CA GLU A 131 -4.32 -4.59 5.04
C GLU A 131 -5.65 -5.25 4.65
N LYS A 132 -5.94 -6.41 5.27
CA LYS A 132 -7.21 -7.12 5.06
C LYS A 132 -8.35 -6.40 5.79
N VAL A 133 -9.36 -6.00 5.04
CA VAL A 133 -10.58 -5.38 5.60
C VAL A 133 -11.67 -6.43 5.68
N THR A 134 -12.28 -6.58 6.84
CA THR A 134 -13.45 -7.44 7.07
C THR A 134 -14.68 -6.57 7.20
N PHE A 135 -15.73 -6.85 6.43
CA PHE A 135 -17.00 -6.12 6.45
C PHE A 135 -18.19 -7.04 6.20
N PHE A 136 -19.40 -6.50 6.30
CA PHE A 136 -20.64 -7.25 6.16
C PHE A 136 -21.55 -6.58 5.12
N ILE A 137 -22.30 -7.41 4.40
CA ILE A 137 -23.40 -6.97 3.51
C ILE A 137 -24.74 -7.44 4.11
N LYS A 138 -25.73 -6.54 4.13
CA LYS A 138 -27.12 -6.82 4.57
C LYS A 138 -28.12 -6.67 3.41
#